data_8783dc13268a743a1876e9955de60976
#
_entry.id   8783dc13268a743a1876e9955de60976
#
_cell.length_a   1.000
_cell.length_b   1.000
_cell.length_c   1.000
_cell.angle_alpha   90.00
_cell.angle_beta   90.00
_cell.angle_gamma   90.00
#
_symmetry.space_group_name_H-M   'P 1'
#
loop_
_entity.id
_entity.type
_entity.pdbx_description
1 polymer ?
#
loop_
_entity_poly.entity_id
_entity_poly.type
_entity_poly.pdbx_seq_one_letter_code
_entity_poly.pdbx_strand_id
1 'polypeptide(L)'
;MYRLRYRAVLFDLDGTLVDSYAALAEAVNFARREHGLGDLEEMRIRSFVGDGLETLLQRAFERPDVPVTVKHAFEARYDEICCGASKVLEDVETTLEELSRLGVVMAVCTNKPTAFSKKILDFLGLSRHFRAIVGPDLAGARKPDARHVLHTLEATECTADQTLFVGDMPIDVRAARNSGIAVAVVATGSSTAGELTAARPDHFLGRFADLVTVVQNGARQ
;
A
#
# COMPACT_ATOMS: atom_id res chain seq x y z
N MET A 1 21.65 -21.04 11.56
CA MET A 1 20.52 -20.10 11.72
C MET A 1 20.86 -18.89 10.87
N TYR A 2 20.14 -18.62 9.80
CA TYR A 2 20.43 -17.45 8.95
C TYR A 2 20.13 -16.17 9.76
N ARG A 3 21.07 -15.24 9.77
CA ARG A 3 20.87 -13.95 10.43
C ARG A 3 20.09 -13.06 9.44
N LEU A 4 18.83 -12.77 9.73
CA LEU A 4 18.02 -11.85 8.92
C LEU A 4 18.62 -10.43 8.99
N ARG A 5 18.66 -9.74 7.86
CA ARG A 5 18.99 -8.32 7.79
C ARG A 5 17.82 -7.50 8.36
N TYR A 6 16.60 -7.86 7.96
CA TYR A 6 15.39 -7.24 8.46
C TYR A 6 14.52 -8.27 9.16
N ARG A 7 14.06 -7.96 10.37
CA ARG A 7 13.19 -8.82 11.19
C ARG A 7 11.71 -8.48 11.01
N ALA A 8 11.43 -7.27 10.55
CA ALA A 8 10.08 -6.83 10.21
C ALA A 8 10.03 -6.25 8.80
N VAL A 9 8.86 -6.37 8.16
CA VAL A 9 8.55 -5.72 6.88
C VAL A 9 7.20 -5.04 6.98
N LEU A 10 7.15 -3.74 6.66
CA LEU A 10 5.93 -2.97 6.50
C LEU A 10 5.62 -2.84 5.02
N PHE A 11 4.38 -3.11 4.63
CA PHE A 11 3.94 -3.08 3.23
C PHE A 11 2.91 -1.99 3.00
N ASP A 12 3.00 -1.28 1.88
CA ASP A 12 1.82 -0.66 1.29
C ASP A 12 0.88 -1.74 0.74
N LEU A 13 -0.32 -1.36 0.34
CA LEU A 13 -1.37 -2.27 -0.13
C LEU A 13 -1.59 -2.17 -1.64
N ASP A 14 -2.19 -1.05 -2.09
CA ASP A 14 -2.62 -0.86 -3.48
C ASP A 14 -1.40 -0.67 -4.40
N GLY A 15 -1.18 -1.57 -5.34
CA GLY A 15 -0.02 -1.55 -6.23
C GLY A 15 1.23 -2.25 -5.68
N THR A 16 1.21 -2.64 -4.39
CA THR A 16 2.31 -3.37 -3.74
C THR A 16 1.95 -4.84 -3.46
N LEU A 17 0.84 -5.07 -2.78
CA LEU A 17 0.32 -6.42 -2.47
C LEU A 17 -0.85 -6.81 -3.36
N VAL A 18 -1.66 -5.81 -3.72
CA VAL A 18 -2.97 -6.01 -4.37
C VAL A 18 -3.11 -5.05 -5.55
N ASP A 19 -3.59 -5.56 -6.67
CA ASP A 19 -4.15 -4.77 -7.76
C ASP A 19 -5.63 -4.51 -7.45
N SER A 20 -5.96 -3.29 -7.06
CA SER A 20 -7.31 -2.82 -6.75
C SER A 20 -7.79 -1.69 -7.68
N TYR A 21 -7.01 -1.38 -8.72
CA TYR A 21 -7.24 -0.20 -9.54
C TYR A 21 -8.56 -0.22 -10.29
N ALA A 22 -8.97 -1.38 -10.81
CA ALA A 22 -10.26 -1.54 -11.48
C ALA A 22 -11.45 -1.25 -10.53
N ALA A 23 -11.37 -1.72 -9.28
CA ALA A 23 -12.38 -1.43 -8.26
C ALA A 23 -12.45 0.06 -7.92
N LEU A 24 -11.28 0.70 -7.76
CA LEU A 24 -11.19 2.13 -7.49
C LEU A 24 -11.76 2.95 -8.67
N ALA A 25 -11.43 2.58 -9.91
CA ALA A 25 -11.92 3.26 -11.10
C ALA A 25 -13.43 3.16 -11.25
N GLU A 26 -14.01 1.98 -11.06
CA GLU A 26 -15.46 1.80 -11.13
C GLU A 26 -16.19 2.58 -10.02
N ALA A 27 -15.68 2.58 -8.78
CA ALA A 27 -16.31 3.31 -7.69
C ALA A 27 -16.23 4.85 -7.89
N VAL A 28 -15.10 5.34 -8.41
CA VAL A 28 -14.95 6.76 -8.79
C VAL A 28 -15.95 7.12 -9.90
N ASN A 29 -16.01 6.31 -10.95
CA ASN A 29 -16.90 6.58 -12.09
C ASN A 29 -18.38 6.46 -11.69
N PHE A 30 -18.72 5.51 -10.82
CA PHE A 30 -20.05 5.46 -10.24
C PHE A 30 -20.41 6.77 -9.52
N ALA A 31 -19.54 7.25 -8.61
CA ALA A 31 -19.78 8.50 -7.91
C ALA A 31 -19.88 9.70 -8.87
N ARG A 32 -19.09 9.72 -9.95
CA ARG A 32 -19.14 10.76 -10.98
C ARG A 32 -20.47 10.76 -11.73
N ARG A 33 -20.97 9.60 -12.15
CA ARG A 33 -22.28 9.45 -12.82
C ARG A 33 -23.43 9.94 -11.94
N GLU A 34 -23.41 9.58 -10.64
CA GLU A 34 -24.41 10.04 -9.66
C GLU A 34 -24.43 11.58 -9.50
N HIS A 35 -23.33 12.24 -9.86
CA HIS A 35 -23.21 13.71 -9.81
C HIS A 35 -23.20 14.37 -11.20
N GLY A 36 -23.70 13.68 -12.24
CA GLY A 36 -23.87 14.21 -13.59
C GLY A 36 -22.57 14.42 -14.38
N LEU A 37 -21.47 13.76 -13.97
CA LEU A 37 -20.18 13.82 -14.66
C LEU A 37 -19.93 12.56 -15.49
N GLY A 38 -19.21 12.71 -16.60
CA GLY A 38 -18.80 11.58 -17.43
C GLY A 38 -17.70 10.74 -16.78
N ASP A 39 -17.53 9.51 -17.26
CA ASP A 39 -16.48 8.60 -16.80
C ASP A 39 -15.07 9.10 -17.16
N LEU A 40 -14.12 8.77 -16.30
CA LEU A 40 -12.69 8.91 -16.55
C LEU A 40 -12.10 7.56 -16.94
N GLU A 41 -11.08 7.61 -17.79
CA GLU A 41 -10.26 6.44 -18.12
C GLU A 41 -9.62 5.86 -16.87
N GLU A 42 -9.56 4.52 -16.75
CA GLU A 42 -8.97 3.81 -15.61
C GLU A 42 -7.53 4.26 -15.34
N MET A 43 -6.71 4.41 -16.39
CA MET A 43 -5.32 4.87 -16.26
C MET A 43 -5.23 6.27 -15.66
N ARG A 44 -6.19 7.15 -15.95
CA ARG A 44 -6.24 8.47 -15.32
C ARG A 44 -6.56 8.38 -13.83
N ILE A 45 -7.53 7.55 -13.46
CA ILE A 45 -7.89 7.33 -12.06
C ILE A 45 -6.72 6.67 -11.31
N ARG A 46 -6.06 5.68 -11.92
CA ARG A 46 -4.87 5.04 -11.37
C ARG A 46 -3.78 6.04 -10.99
N SER A 47 -3.55 7.07 -11.81
CA SER A 47 -2.58 8.12 -11.51
C SER A 47 -2.94 9.02 -10.31
N PHE A 48 -4.17 8.96 -9.82
CA PHE A 48 -4.65 9.71 -8.65
C PHE A 48 -4.47 8.95 -7.33
N VAL A 49 -4.23 7.64 -7.40
CA VAL A 49 -4.12 6.75 -6.23
C VAL A 49 -2.80 6.97 -5.50
N GLY A 50 -2.82 6.78 -4.16
CA GLY A 50 -1.64 6.77 -3.29
C GLY A 50 -1.68 7.80 -2.17
N ASP A 51 -2.28 8.98 -2.41
CA ASP A 51 -2.37 10.06 -1.42
C ASP A 51 -3.62 10.00 -0.51
N GLY A 52 -4.38 8.90 -0.60
CA GLY A 52 -5.61 8.65 0.18
C GLY A 52 -6.89 9.07 -0.53
N LEU A 53 -8.02 8.62 0.05
CA LEU A 53 -9.36 8.72 -0.57
C LEU A 53 -9.75 10.17 -0.89
N GLU A 54 -9.53 11.09 0.05
CA GLU A 54 -9.90 12.49 -0.15
C GLU A 54 -9.20 13.10 -1.37
N THR A 55 -7.88 12.88 -1.48
CA THR A 55 -7.09 13.37 -2.61
C THR A 55 -7.49 12.71 -3.93
N LEU A 56 -7.79 11.40 -3.90
CA LEU A 56 -8.32 10.69 -5.06
C LEU A 56 -9.60 11.36 -5.57
N LEU A 57 -10.56 11.62 -4.69
CA LEU A 57 -11.83 12.25 -5.08
C LEU A 57 -11.65 13.71 -5.51
N GLN A 58 -10.79 14.48 -4.82
CA GLN A 58 -10.47 15.86 -5.24
C GLN A 58 -9.95 15.91 -6.67
N ARG A 59 -9.01 15.01 -7.03
CA ARG A 59 -8.46 14.90 -8.38
C ARG A 59 -9.50 14.43 -9.39
N ALA A 60 -10.29 13.44 -9.02
CA ALA A 60 -11.31 12.87 -9.89
C ALA A 60 -12.48 13.85 -10.18
N PHE A 61 -12.78 14.74 -9.26
CA PHE A 61 -13.84 15.75 -9.41
C PHE A 61 -13.31 17.15 -9.76
N GLU A 62 -11.97 17.30 -9.88
CA GLU A 62 -11.28 18.54 -10.24
C GLU A 62 -11.66 19.72 -9.32
N ARG A 63 -11.81 19.45 -8.01
CA ARG A 63 -12.22 20.45 -7.03
C ARG A 63 -11.63 20.15 -5.65
N PRO A 64 -11.22 21.20 -4.90
CA PRO A 64 -10.62 21.01 -3.56
C PRO A 64 -11.66 20.54 -2.52
N ASP A 65 -12.91 21.00 -2.63
CA ASP A 65 -13.98 20.66 -1.71
C ASP A 65 -14.92 19.64 -2.37
N VAL A 66 -14.76 18.37 -2.01
CA VAL A 66 -15.61 17.30 -2.49
C VAL A 66 -16.82 17.16 -1.57
N PRO A 67 -18.07 17.25 -2.10
CA PRO A 67 -19.27 17.05 -1.28
C PRO A 67 -19.26 15.70 -0.59
N VAL A 68 -19.79 15.65 0.63
CA VAL A 68 -19.89 14.40 1.41
C VAL A 68 -20.71 13.34 0.66
N THR A 69 -21.67 13.75 -0.16
CA THR A 69 -22.47 12.84 -1.01
C THR A 69 -21.64 12.09 -2.03
N VAL A 70 -20.60 12.72 -2.60
CA VAL A 70 -19.63 12.06 -3.51
C VAL A 70 -18.88 10.97 -2.77
N LYS A 71 -18.37 11.30 -1.56
CA LYS A 71 -17.67 10.33 -0.74
C LYS A 71 -18.55 9.14 -0.38
N HIS A 72 -19.79 9.39 0.03
CA HIS A 72 -20.75 8.33 0.35
C HIS A 72 -21.07 7.46 -0.87
N ALA A 73 -21.28 8.06 -2.05
CA ALA A 73 -21.52 7.30 -3.29
C ALA A 73 -20.32 6.40 -3.64
N PHE A 74 -19.10 6.95 -3.55
CA PHE A 74 -17.87 6.17 -3.73
C PHE A 74 -17.77 5.02 -2.72
N GLU A 75 -17.89 5.32 -1.42
CA GLU A 75 -17.72 4.32 -0.35
C GLU A 75 -18.75 3.20 -0.45
N ALA A 76 -20.02 3.53 -0.71
CA ALA A 76 -21.08 2.55 -0.90
C ALA A 76 -20.76 1.60 -2.07
N ARG A 77 -20.41 2.16 -3.24
CA ARG A 77 -20.05 1.35 -4.40
C ARG A 77 -18.78 0.55 -4.19
N TYR A 78 -17.75 1.17 -3.62
CA TYR A 78 -16.49 0.51 -3.35
C TYR A 78 -16.66 -0.67 -2.38
N ASP A 79 -17.49 -0.51 -1.34
CA ASP A 79 -17.78 -1.59 -0.39
C ASP A 79 -18.40 -2.81 -1.06
N GLU A 80 -19.25 -2.62 -2.05
CA GLU A 80 -19.90 -3.71 -2.81
C GLU A 80 -18.87 -4.50 -3.65
N ILE A 81 -17.94 -3.80 -4.31
CA ILE A 81 -17.13 -4.40 -5.38
C ILE A 81 -15.67 -4.65 -5.03
N CYS A 82 -15.13 -4.01 -3.99
CA CYS A 82 -13.69 -4.00 -3.71
C CYS A 82 -13.07 -5.41 -3.56
N CYS A 83 -13.81 -6.36 -3.03
CA CYS A 83 -13.32 -7.73 -2.89
C CYS A 83 -13.22 -8.44 -4.25
N GLY A 84 -14.34 -8.50 -4.98
CA GLY A 84 -14.41 -9.26 -6.24
C GLY A 84 -13.58 -8.68 -7.39
N ALA A 85 -13.28 -7.38 -7.34
CA ALA A 85 -12.50 -6.69 -8.36
C ALA A 85 -11.03 -6.42 -7.96
N SER A 86 -10.61 -6.89 -6.79
CA SER A 86 -9.20 -6.84 -6.36
C SER A 86 -8.52 -8.21 -6.55
N LYS A 87 -7.23 -8.19 -6.89
CA LYS A 87 -6.43 -9.39 -7.13
C LYS A 87 -5.09 -9.30 -6.41
N VAL A 88 -4.58 -10.44 -5.93
CA VAL A 88 -3.20 -10.55 -5.43
C VAL A 88 -2.23 -10.32 -6.58
N LEU A 89 -1.21 -9.49 -6.36
CA LEU A 89 -0.16 -9.28 -7.35
C LEU A 89 0.77 -10.49 -7.44
N GLU A 90 1.48 -10.60 -8.57
CA GLU A 90 2.37 -11.73 -8.85
C GLU A 90 3.42 -11.90 -7.74
N ASP A 91 3.73 -13.15 -7.40
CA ASP A 91 4.70 -13.58 -6.38
C ASP A 91 4.35 -13.16 -4.93
N VAL A 92 3.30 -12.38 -4.67
CA VAL A 92 3.01 -11.85 -3.33
C VAL A 92 2.71 -12.98 -2.34
N GLU A 93 1.75 -13.86 -2.64
CA GLU A 93 1.34 -14.90 -1.70
C GLU A 93 2.51 -15.83 -1.32
N THR A 94 3.24 -16.32 -2.30
CA THR A 94 4.40 -17.20 -2.08
C THR A 94 5.52 -16.51 -1.31
N THR A 95 5.75 -15.22 -1.57
CA THR A 95 6.75 -14.43 -0.84
C THR A 95 6.35 -14.20 0.63
N LEU A 96 5.08 -13.86 0.89
CA LEU A 96 4.58 -13.72 2.26
C LEU A 96 4.65 -15.03 3.05
N GLU A 97 4.36 -16.16 2.41
CA GLU A 97 4.53 -17.47 3.03
C GLU A 97 5.98 -17.76 3.40
N GLU A 98 6.93 -17.46 2.50
CA GLU A 98 8.33 -17.66 2.78
C GLU A 98 8.86 -16.73 3.88
N LEU A 99 8.48 -15.45 3.87
CA LEU A 99 8.81 -14.52 4.95
C LEU A 99 8.25 -14.99 6.30
N SER A 100 7.03 -15.53 6.31
CA SER A 100 6.43 -16.14 7.52
C SER A 100 7.24 -17.33 8.03
N ARG A 101 7.70 -18.23 7.14
CA ARG A 101 8.57 -19.37 7.51
C ARG A 101 9.92 -18.92 8.07
N LEU A 102 10.44 -17.79 7.60
CA LEU A 102 11.68 -17.19 8.12
C LEU A 102 11.48 -16.50 9.46
N GLY A 103 10.25 -16.36 9.94
CA GLY A 103 9.92 -15.68 11.19
C GLY A 103 9.94 -14.16 11.10
N VAL A 104 9.78 -13.60 9.90
CA VAL A 104 9.67 -12.16 9.67
C VAL A 104 8.31 -11.67 10.13
N VAL A 105 8.27 -10.63 10.95
CA VAL A 105 7.02 -9.98 11.35
C VAL A 105 6.57 -9.04 10.26
N MET A 106 5.32 -9.14 9.83
CA MET A 106 4.79 -8.34 8.73
C MET A 106 3.60 -7.51 9.18
N ALA A 107 3.49 -6.27 8.67
CA ALA A 107 2.33 -5.41 8.87
C ALA A 107 2.05 -4.58 7.62
N VAL A 108 0.81 -4.10 7.48
CA VAL A 108 0.38 -3.23 6.38
C VAL A 108 0.27 -1.80 6.87
N CYS A 109 0.88 -0.86 6.14
CA CYS A 109 0.87 0.58 6.36
C CYS A 109 0.43 1.29 5.08
N THR A 110 -0.86 1.59 4.97
CA THR A 110 -1.46 2.07 3.73
C THR A 110 -2.27 3.36 3.92
N ASN A 111 -2.34 4.21 2.88
CA ASN A 111 -3.22 5.38 2.87
C ASN A 111 -4.69 5.04 2.56
N LYS A 112 -5.00 3.76 2.35
CA LYS A 112 -6.36 3.26 2.24
C LYS A 112 -6.99 3.13 3.63
N PRO A 113 -8.29 3.46 3.83
CA PRO A 113 -8.99 3.25 5.09
C PRO A 113 -8.88 1.80 5.59
N THR A 114 -8.67 1.64 6.90
CA THR A 114 -8.43 0.33 7.54
C THR A 114 -9.53 -0.69 7.24
N ALA A 115 -10.78 -0.26 7.26
CA ALA A 115 -11.93 -1.15 7.02
C ALA A 115 -11.86 -1.81 5.64
N PHE A 116 -11.61 -1.04 4.57
CA PHE A 116 -11.46 -1.58 3.22
C PHE A 116 -10.21 -2.44 3.07
N SER A 117 -9.09 -2.02 3.69
CA SER A 117 -7.84 -2.77 3.66
C SER A 117 -8.02 -4.17 4.28
N LYS A 118 -8.63 -4.25 5.45
CA LYS A 118 -8.96 -5.52 6.10
C LYS A 118 -9.91 -6.37 5.27
N LYS A 119 -11.01 -5.78 4.79
CA LYS A 119 -12.01 -6.49 3.98
C LYS A 119 -11.40 -7.15 2.74
N ILE A 120 -10.52 -6.44 2.03
CA ILE A 120 -9.84 -6.97 0.84
C ILE A 120 -8.85 -8.07 1.22
N LEU A 121 -8.00 -7.84 2.22
CA LEU A 121 -6.99 -8.82 2.65
C LEU A 121 -7.61 -10.08 3.24
N ASP A 122 -8.73 -9.97 3.97
CA ASP A 122 -9.49 -11.11 4.49
C ASP A 122 -10.08 -11.94 3.34
N PHE A 123 -10.70 -11.27 2.37
CA PHE A 123 -11.26 -11.94 1.19
C PHE A 123 -10.21 -12.68 0.36
N LEU A 124 -9.03 -12.07 0.19
CA LEU A 124 -7.90 -12.65 -0.53
C LEU A 124 -7.10 -13.68 0.28
N GLY A 125 -7.47 -13.91 1.56
CA GLY A 125 -6.81 -14.85 2.45
C GLY A 125 -5.43 -14.42 2.93
N LEU A 126 -5.05 -13.13 2.75
CA LEU A 126 -3.72 -12.62 3.08
C LEU A 126 -3.59 -12.09 4.51
N SER A 127 -4.70 -11.77 5.19
CA SER A 127 -4.69 -11.19 6.55
C SER A 127 -3.91 -12.05 7.55
N ARG A 128 -3.88 -13.37 7.36
CA ARG A 128 -3.17 -14.32 8.22
C ARG A 128 -1.67 -14.04 8.35
N HIS A 129 -1.08 -13.31 7.40
CA HIS A 129 0.36 -12.99 7.37
C HIS A 129 0.71 -11.73 8.16
N PHE A 130 -0.27 -10.89 8.49
CA PHE A 130 -0.01 -9.57 9.03
C PHE A 130 -0.37 -9.45 10.50
N ARG A 131 0.59 -8.98 11.31
CA ARG A 131 0.41 -8.65 12.72
C ARG A 131 -0.56 -7.49 12.93
N ALA A 132 -0.54 -6.53 12.00
CA ALA A 132 -1.42 -5.36 11.98
C ALA A 132 -1.70 -4.90 10.55
N ILE A 133 -2.89 -4.31 10.35
CA ILE A 133 -3.29 -3.62 9.12
C ILE A 133 -3.72 -2.23 9.53
N VAL A 134 -2.92 -1.23 9.15
CA VAL A 134 -3.06 0.14 9.64
C VAL A 134 -3.32 1.08 8.48
N GLY A 135 -4.49 1.69 8.49
CA GLY A 135 -4.86 2.83 7.65
C GLY A 135 -4.71 4.16 8.40
N PRO A 136 -4.97 5.29 7.72
CA PRO A 136 -4.81 6.63 8.31
C PRO A 136 -5.79 6.89 9.46
N ASP A 137 -6.92 6.21 9.49
CA ASP A 137 -7.95 6.28 10.52
C ASP A 137 -7.47 5.70 11.87
N LEU A 138 -6.63 4.67 11.86
CA LEU A 138 -6.01 4.13 13.08
C LEU A 138 -4.76 4.91 13.49
N ALA A 139 -3.92 5.30 12.54
CA ALA A 139 -2.67 6.00 12.83
C ALA A 139 -2.87 7.47 13.21
N GLY A 140 -4.03 8.07 12.93
CA GLY A 140 -4.27 9.51 13.06
C GLY A 140 -3.38 10.36 12.16
N ALA A 141 -2.76 9.75 11.15
CA ALA A 141 -1.86 10.36 10.18
C ALA A 141 -1.85 9.52 8.91
N ARG A 142 -1.37 10.11 7.80
CA ARG A 142 -1.21 9.39 6.52
C ARG A 142 0.22 9.55 5.99
N LYS A 143 0.70 8.58 5.20
CA LYS A 143 1.97 8.72 4.48
C LYS A 143 1.96 10.03 3.66
N PRO A 144 3.05 10.82 3.65
CA PRO A 144 4.40 10.50 4.10
C PRO A 144 4.70 10.92 5.55
N ASP A 145 3.70 11.20 6.40
CA ASP A 145 3.92 11.53 7.81
C ASP A 145 4.50 10.31 8.55
N ALA A 146 5.62 10.52 9.25
CA ALA A 146 6.32 9.49 10.00
C ALA A 146 5.42 8.80 11.04
N ARG A 147 4.46 9.52 11.62
CA ARG A 147 3.54 8.99 12.64
C ARG A 147 2.79 7.76 12.15
N HIS A 148 2.40 7.73 10.87
CA HIS A 148 1.70 6.56 10.31
C HIS A 148 2.59 5.33 10.31
N VAL A 149 3.82 5.47 9.81
CA VAL A 149 4.79 4.36 9.73
C VAL A 149 5.21 3.92 11.14
N LEU A 150 5.50 4.86 12.03
CA LEU A 150 5.91 4.56 13.41
C LEU A 150 4.79 3.86 14.20
N HIS A 151 3.54 4.27 14.05
CA HIS A 151 2.40 3.58 14.65
C HIS A 151 2.27 2.14 14.14
N THR A 152 2.50 1.91 12.83
CA THR A 152 2.50 0.56 12.27
C THR A 152 3.68 -0.27 12.77
N LEU A 153 4.84 0.36 12.92
CA LEU A 153 6.06 -0.27 13.43
C LEU A 153 5.89 -0.79 14.86
N GLU A 154 5.22 -0.06 15.73
CA GLU A 154 4.94 -0.46 17.12
C GLU A 154 4.31 -1.85 17.21
N ALA A 155 3.40 -2.19 16.29
CA ALA A 155 2.76 -3.50 16.25
C ALA A 155 3.73 -4.65 15.95
N THR A 156 4.91 -4.38 15.37
CA THR A 156 5.90 -5.40 15.02
C THR A 156 6.85 -5.74 16.18
N GLU A 157 6.91 -4.91 17.21
CA GLU A 157 7.88 -5.02 18.32
C GLU A 157 9.35 -5.02 17.86
N CYS A 158 9.62 -4.49 16.66
CA CYS A 158 10.96 -4.33 16.08
C CYS A 158 11.39 -2.87 16.07
N THR A 159 12.69 -2.63 15.93
CA THR A 159 13.25 -1.29 15.80
C THR A 159 13.32 -0.86 14.33
N ALA A 160 13.47 0.44 14.07
CA ALA A 160 13.52 0.97 12.70
C ALA A 160 14.66 0.38 11.86
N ASP A 161 15.85 0.17 12.48
CA ASP A 161 17.02 -0.43 11.82
C ASP A 161 16.86 -1.93 11.49
N GLN A 162 15.90 -2.61 12.13
CA GLN A 162 15.53 -4.00 11.88
C GLN A 162 14.37 -4.14 10.90
N THR A 163 13.83 -3.03 10.40
CA THR A 163 12.60 -3.00 9.60
C THR A 163 12.87 -2.51 8.19
N LEU A 164 12.17 -3.09 7.23
CA LEU A 164 12.14 -2.65 5.83
C LEU A 164 10.71 -2.20 5.49
N PHE A 165 10.57 -1.08 4.80
CA PHE A 165 9.31 -0.69 4.18
C PHE A 165 9.29 -1.13 2.71
N VAL A 166 8.17 -1.65 2.22
CA VAL A 166 7.99 -2.04 0.81
C VAL A 166 6.79 -1.30 0.24
N GLY A 167 6.99 -0.60 -0.89
CA GLY A 167 5.94 0.14 -1.56
C GLY A 167 6.19 0.27 -3.06
N ASP A 168 5.27 0.91 -3.77
CA ASP A 168 5.32 1.10 -5.23
C ASP A 168 5.33 2.58 -5.65
N MET A 169 5.41 3.50 -4.67
CA MET A 169 5.30 4.93 -4.94
C MET A 169 6.39 5.76 -4.24
N PRO A 170 6.76 6.95 -4.81
CA PRO A 170 7.65 7.90 -4.14
C PRO A 170 7.19 8.35 -2.75
N ILE A 171 5.88 8.30 -2.47
CA ILE A 171 5.35 8.63 -1.13
C ILE A 171 5.78 7.61 -0.09
N ASP A 172 5.94 6.34 -0.46
CA ASP A 172 6.41 5.27 0.42
C ASP A 172 7.87 5.48 0.80
N VAL A 173 8.69 5.84 -0.20
CA VAL A 173 10.09 6.18 0.03
C VAL A 173 10.22 7.35 1.00
N ARG A 174 9.41 8.42 0.82
CA ARG A 174 9.41 9.56 1.75
C ARG A 174 8.94 9.15 3.14
N ALA A 175 7.89 8.33 3.24
CA ALA A 175 7.35 7.87 4.53
C ALA A 175 8.38 7.05 5.32
N ALA A 176 9.03 6.09 4.67
CA ALA A 176 10.09 5.28 5.26
C ALA A 176 11.27 6.14 5.73
N ARG A 177 11.75 7.06 4.89
CA ARG A 177 12.85 7.97 5.25
C ARG A 177 12.51 8.88 6.43
N ASN A 178 11.30 9.45 6.45
CA ASN A 178 10.84 10.28 7.56
C ASN A 178 10.77 9.50 8.88
N SER A 179 10.70 8.17 8.80
CA SER A 179 10.64 7.26 9.96
C SER A 179 11.97 6.57 10.28
N GLY A 180 13.04 6.87 9.52
CA GLY A 180 14.35 6.24 9.69
C GLY A 180 14.39 4.76 9.31
N ILE A 181 13.48 4.29 8.45
CA ILE A 181 13.35 2.91 8.01
C ILE A 181 13.91 2.76 6.60
N ALA A 182 14.65 1.68 6.33
CA ALA A 182 15.09 1.32 4.98
C ALA A 182 13.88 1.01 4.08
N VAL A 183 14.00 1.29 2.77
CA VAL A 183 12.89 1.13 1.83
C VAL A 183 13.29 0.36 0.58
N ALA A 184 12.43 -0.60 0.22
CA ALA A 184 12.43 -1.27 -1.07
C ALA A 184 11.22 -0.81 -1.89
N VAL A 185 11.38 -0.75 -3.22
CA VAL A 185 10.26 -0.45 -4.12
C VAL A 185 10.10 -1.52 -5.17
N VAL A 186 8.85 -1.71 -5.61
CA VAL A 186 8.46 -2.58 -6.73
C VAL A 186 7.63 -1.78 -7.73
N ALA A 187 7.87 -1.96 -9.04
CA ALA A 187 7.21 -1.19 -10.09
C ALA A 187 5.91 -1.86 -10.59
N THR A 188 5.05 -2.29 -9.67
CA THR A 188 3.77 -2.95 -9.95
C THR A 188 2.56 -2.02 -9.84
N GLY A 189 2.76 -0.85 -9.25
CA GLY A 189 1.71 0.13 -8.98
C GLY A 189 1.55 1.21 -10.05
N SER A 190 1.17 2.41 -9.59
CA SER A 190 0.87 3.54 -10.47
C SER A 190 2.10 4.36 -10.87
N SER A 191 3.24 4.21 -10.19
CA SER A 191 4.47 4.95 -10.48
C SER A 191 5.32 4.24 -11.52
N THR A 192 5.98 5.01 -12.36
CA THR A 192 6.97 4.51 -13.31
C THR A 192 8.28 4.13 -12.62
N ALA A 193 9.06 3.22 -13.23
CA ALA A 193 10.39 2.87 -12.72
C ALA A 193 11.33 4.09 -12.63
N GLY A 194 11.17 5.08 -13.52
CA GLY A 194 11.94 6.32 -13.49
C GLY A 194 11.63 7.17 -12.26
N GLU A 195 10.34 7.34 -11.90
CA GLU A 195 9.91 8.07 -10.70
C GLU A 195 10.40 7.38 -9.42
N LEU A 196 10.29 6.04 -9.38
CA LEU A 196 10.77 5.26 -8.25
C LEU A 196 12.29 5.36 -8.09
N THR A 197 13.05 5.28 -9.18
CA THR A 197 14.51 5.46 -9.17
C THR A 197 14.89 6.87 -8.72
N ALA A 198 14.16 7.90 -9.19
CA ALA A 198 14.38 9.29 -8.79
C ALA A 198 14.12 9.54 -7.30
N ALA A 199 13.23 8.75 -6.68
CA ALA A 199 12.96 8.78 -5.24
C ALA A 199 14.12 8.19 -4.40
N ARG A 200 15.09 7.50 -5.02
CA ARG A 200 16.28 6.90 -4.40
C ARG A 200 15.95 5.91 -3.28
N PRO A 201 15.22 4.82 -3.54
CA PRO A 201 15.02 3.75 -2.55
C PRO A 201 16.36 3.07 -2.20
N ASP A 202 16.41 2.35 -1.08
CA ASP A 202 17.59 1.55 -0.71
C ASP A 202 17.68 0.26 -1.55
N HIS A 203 16.53 -0.27 -1.97
CA HIS A 203 16.43 -1.43 -2.85
C HIS A 203 15.37 -1.20 -3.94
N PHE A 204 15.68 -1.63 -5.16
CA PHE A 204 14.70 -1.73 -6.25
C PHE A 204 14.50 -3.22 -6.57
N LEU A 205 13.29 -3.73 -6.33
CA LEU A 205 12.96 -5.13 -6.59
C LEU A 205 12.59 -5.30 -8.07
N GLY A 206 13.27 -6.20 -8.77
CA GLY A 206 12.90 -6.57 -10.14
C GLY A 206 11.61 -7.39 -10.18
N ARG A 207 11.43 -8.25 -9.17
CA ARG A 207 10.23 -9.02 -8.90
C ARG A 207 9.93 -8.95 -7.40
N PHE A 208 8.67 -9.11 -7.02
CA PHE A 208 8.30 -9.11 -5.59
C PHE A 208 9.01 -10.22 -4.81
N ALA A 209 9.27 -11.38 -5.44
CA ALA A 209 10.01 -12.50 -4.85
C ALA A 209 11.45 -12.15 -4.43
N ASP A 210 12.09 -11.14 -5.03
CA ASP A 210 13.45 -10.70 -4.67
C ASP A 210 13.54 -10.19 -3.24
N LEU A 211 12.40 -9.84 -2.64
CA LEU A 211 12.27 -9.37 -1.26
C LEU A 211 12.85 -10.38 -0.25
N VAL A 212 12.67 -11.68 -0.48
CA VAL A 212 13.23 -12.74 0.38
C VAL A 212 14.75 -12.60 0.48
N THR A 213 15.40 -12.40 -0.66
CA THR A 213 16.86 -12.21 -0.72
C THR A 213 17.32 -10.94 0.01
N VAL A 214 16.56 -9.84 -0.15
CA VAL A 214 16.85 -8.56 0.54
C VAL A 214 16.74 -8.72 2.05
N VAL A 215 15.72 -9.42 2.53
CA VAL A 215 15.49 -9.68 3.95
C VAL A 215 16.58 -10.59 4.56
N GLN A 216 17.08 -11.56 3.80
CA GLN A 216 18.10 -12.51 4.23
C GLN A 216 19.54 -11.96 4.16
N ASN A 217 19.82 -11.01 3.26
CA ASN A 217 21.18 -10.48 3.06
C ASN A 217 21.61 -9.50 4.16
N GLY A 218 21.61 -9.97 5.40
CA GLY A 218 22.47 -9.43 6.43
C GLY A 218 23.91 -9.75 6.03
N ALA A 219 24.73 -8.71 5.83
CA ALA A 219 26.08 -8.78 5.32
C ALA A 219 26.81 -10.10 5.70
N ARG A 220 27.26 -10.84 4.69
CA ARG A 220 28.35 -11.80 4.88
C ARG A 220 29.55 -10.96 5.32
N GLN A 221 29.91 -11.01 6.61
CA GLN A 221 31.25 -10.71 7.04
C GLN A 221 32.16 -11.86 6.63
#